data_60d4364f536cf40fd506673bde3e7309
#
_entry.id   60d4364f536cf40fd506673bde3e7309
#
_cell.length_a   1.000
_cell.length_b   1.000
_cell.length_c   1.000
_cell.angle_alpha   90.00
_cell.angle_beta   90.00
_cell.angle_gamma   90.00
#
_symmetry.space_group_name_H-M   'P 1'
#
loop_
_entity.id
_entity.type
_entity.pdbx_description
1 polymer ?
#
loop_
_entity_poly.entity_id
_entity_poly.type
_entity_poly.pdbx_seq_one_letter_code
_entity_poly.pdbx_strand_id
1 'polypeptide(L)'
;GIDATVELPPNKDRLVPLRIDVQLKATSSPRIDANGDNLQFDMKVDTFRRMSSKKRCCPWLLFVLILPEDIHDWVVVNENELIERSFMVWCKVEDCCTSEGEKNVSLSIPLSNRITIESLHGLLLNQLEVGRWPIKDIPMRPLNRLNRKRLGYI
;
A
#
# COMPACT_ATOMS: atom_id res chain seq x y z
N GLY A 1 8.52 -6.68 12.36
CA GLY A 1 9.66 -6.05 11.69
C GLY A 1 9.25 -5.46 10.35
N ILE A 2 10.21 -4.91 9.65
CA ILE A 2 10.03 -4.54 8.24
C ILE A 2 10.04 -5.84 7.44
N ASP A 3 9.03 -6.03 6.60
CA ASP A 3 8.91 -7.25 5.77
C ASP A 3 9.48 -7.02 4.36
N ALA A 4 9.40 -5.78 3.87
CA ALA A 4 9.95 -5.39 2.58
C ALA A 4 10.36 -3.92 2.59
N THR A 5 11.24 -3.54 1.64
CA THR A 5 11.55 -2.16 1.32
C THR A 5 11.32 -1.95 -0.17
N VAL A 6 10.52 -0.94 -0.50
CA VAL A 6 10.32 -0.52 -1.88
C VAL A 6 11.19 0.69 -2.15
N GLU A 7 11.95 0.63 -3.25
CA GLU A 7 12.90 1.67 -3.59
C GLU A 7 12.69 2.17 -5.02
N LEU A 8 12.73 3.49 -5.17
CA LEU A 8 12.89 4.13 -6.47
C LEU A 8 14.37 4.56 -6.60
N PRO A 9 15.12 3.98 -7.53
CA PRO A 9 16.55 4.25 -7.65
C PRO A 9 16.83 5.72 -8.00
N PRO A 10 18.04 6.22 -7.70
CA PRO A 10 18.43 7.57 -8.08
C PRO A 10 18.40 7.76 -9.60
N ASN A 11 18.25 8.99 -10.03
CA ASN A 11 18.30 9.40 -11.43
C ASN A 11 19.11 10.68 -11.59
N LYS A 12 19.13 11.29 -12.81
CA LYS A 12 19.90 12.52 -13.09
C LYS A 12 19.48 13.71 -12.22
N ASP A 13 18.20 13.79 -11.86
CA ASP A 13 17.63 14.91 -11.10
C ASP A 13 17.58 14.62 -9.59
N ARG A 14 17.83 13.38 -9.20
CA ARG A 14 17.77 12.92 -7.81
C ARG A 14 18.90 11.91 -7.54
N LEU A 15 19.90 12.34 -6.79
CA LEU A 15 21.08 11.54 -6.46
C LEU A 15 20.85 10.51 -5.33
N VAL A 16 19.72 10.64 -4.60
CA VAL A 16 19.40 9.77 -3.46
C VAL A 16 18.19 8.90 -3.82
N PRO A 17 18.22 7.59 -3.50
CA PRO A 17 17.06 6.73 -3.70
C PRO A 17 15.91 7.15 -2.77
N LEU A 18 14.68 6.99 -3.24
CA LEU A 18 13.49 7.11 -2.38
C LEU A 18 13.09 5.74 -1.89
N ARG A 19 12.78 5.62 -0.60
CA ARG A 19 12.50 4.34 0.06
C ARG A 19 11.25 4.41 0.92
N ILE A 20 10.50 3.32 0.90
CA ILE A 20 9.40 3.06 1.83
C ILE A 20 9.65 1.70 2.46
N ASP A 21 9.67 1.65 3.78
CA ASP A 21 9.61 0.39 4.52
C ASP A 21 8.15 -0.08 4.58
N VAL A 22 7.95 -1.37 4.44
CA VAL A 22 6.61 -1.96 4.36
C VAL A 22 6.47 -3.08 5.39
N GLN A 23 5.35 -3.05 6.14
CA GLN A 23 4.83 -4.18 6.87
C GLN A 23 3.75 -4.84 6.01
N LEU A 24 3.93 -6.12 5.66
CA LEU A 24 2.96 -6.88 4.89
C LEU A 24 2.02 -7.64 5.82
N LYS A 25 0.74 -7.62 5.51
CA LYS A 25 -0.31 -8.43 6.13
C LYS A 25 -1.24 -8.96 5.05
N ALA A 26 -1.95 -10.06 5.36
CA ALA A 26 -2.97 -10.61 4.48
C ALA A 26 -4.20 -11.01 5.29
N THR A 27 -5.35 -10.98 4.65
CA THR A 27 -6.60 -11.48 5.20
C THR A 27 -7.47 -12.08 4.10
N SER A 28 -8.04 -13.26 4.36
CA SER A 28 -9.07 -13.87 3.52
C SER A 28 -10.49 -13.66 4.09
N SER A 29 -10.60 -13.01 5.25
CA SER A 29 -11.88 -12.69 5.89
C SER A 29 -11.89 -11.20 6.26
N PRO A 30 -11.94 -10.30 5.23
CA PRO A 30 -11.89 -8.87 5.46
C PRO A 30 -13.15 -8.38 6.18
N ARG A 31 -12.97 -7.61 7.25
CA ARG A 31 -14.06 -6.90 7.91
C ARG A 31 -14.18 -5.52 7.26
N ILE A 32 -15.26 -5.31 6.52
CA ILE A 32 -15.55 -4.04 5.87
C ILE A 32 -16.57 -3.28 6.73
N ASP A 33 -16.43 -1.96 6.81
CA ASP A 33 -17.41 -1.12 7.52
C ASP A 33 -18.79 -1.14 6.85
N ALA A 34 -19.80 -0.61 7.55
CA ALA A 34 -21.19 -0.64 7.09
C ALA A 34 -21.42 0.14 5.79
N ASN A 35 -20.55 1.09 5.48
CA ASN A 35 -20.63 1.90 4.25
C ASN A 35 -19.94 1.23 3.05
N GLY A 36 -19.16 0.19 3.30
CA GLY A 36 -18.39 -0.47 2.24
C GLY A 36 -17.10 0.25 1.84
N ASP A 37 -16.68 1.28 2.57
CA ASP A 37 -15.59 2.17 2.18
C ASP A 37 -14.25 1.83 2.83
N ASN A 38 -14.26 1.17 3.99
CA ASN A 38 -13.04 0.94 4.77
C ASN A 38 -12.89 -0.50 5.24
N LEU A 39 -11.66 -1.00 5.16
CA LEU A 39 -11.23 -2.23 5.82
C LEU A 39 -10.97 -1.95 7.31
N GLN A 40 -11.65 -2.69 8.19
CA GLN A 40 -11.37 -2.69 9.63
C GLN A 40 -10.29 -3.73 9.94
N PHE A 41 -9.12 -3.27 10.39
CA PHE A 41 -7.96 -4.13 10.60
C PHE A 41 -7.39 -3.94 12.01
N ASP A 42 -7.24 -5.04 12.75
CA ASP A 42 -6.65 -5.00 14.09
C ASP A 42 -5.18 -5.40 14.03
N MET A 43 -4.33 -4.62 14.65
CA MET A 43 -2.92 -4.94 14.81
C MET A 43 -2.48 -4.84 16.26
N LYS A 44 -1.38 -5.52 16.61
CA LYS A 44 -0.80 -5.46 17.95
C LYS A 44 -0.29 -4.04 18.26
N VAL A 45 -0.58 -3.55 19.45
CA VAL A 45 -0.17 -2.21 19.91
C VAL A 45 1.34 -1.98 19.81
N ASP A 46 2.16 -3.00 20.08
CA ASP A 46 3.62 -2.86 19.97
C ASP A 46 4.08 -2.66 18.52
N THR A 47 3.38 -3.29 17.56
CA THR A 47 3.66 -3.10 16.13
C THR A 47 3.24 -1.69 15.69
N PHE A 48 2.05 -1.26 16.11
CA PHE A 48 1.55 0.09 15.89
C PHE A 48 2.53 1.16 16.39
N ARG A 49 2.94 1.08 17.65
CA ARG A 49 3.88 2.04 18.27
C ARG A 49 5.22 2.10 17.57
N ARG A 50 5.73 0.95 17.10
CA ARG A 50 6.95 0.92 16.29
C ARG A 50 6.77 1.58 14.93
N MET A 51 5.64 1.32 14.26
CA MET A 51 5.35 1.89 12.95
C MET A 51 5.11 3.40 13.02
N SER A 52 4.41 3.88 14.05
CA SER A 52 4.10 5.29 14.28
C SER A 52 5.28 6.13 14.78
N SER A 53 6.46 5.52 15.01
CA SER A 53 7.62 6.23 15.55
C SER A 53 8.14 7.29 14.56
N LYS A 54 8.15 8.55 15.00
CA LYS A 54 8.66 9.70 14.22
C LYS A 54 10.19 9.72 14.04
N LYS A 55 10.92 8.82 14.71
CA LYS A 55 12.39 8.76 14.70
C LYS A 55 12.94 7.88 13.57
N ARG A 56 12.23 7.79 12.43
CA ARG A 56 12.63 6.95 11.30
C ARG A 56 13.15 7.79 10.15
N CYS A 57 14.13 7.26 9.44
CA CYS A 57 14.71 7.91 8.26
C CYS A 57 13.86 7.74 6.99
N CYS A 58 12.99 6.72 6.96
CA CYS A 58 12.05 6.49 5.86
C CYS A 58 10.65 6.14 6.41
N PRO A 59 9.59 6.45 5.66
CA PRO A 59 8.22 6.10 6.00
C PRO A 59 8.06 4.59 6.15
N TRP A 60 7.24 4.16 7.11
CA TRP A 60 6.88 2.77 7.27
C TRP A 60 5.38 2.60 7.12
N LEU A 61 4.97 1.93 6.05
CA LEU A 61 3.58 1.77 5.69
C LEU A 61 3.10 0.34 5.99
N LEU A 62 1.83 0.22 6.33
CA LEU A 62 1.12 -1.05 6.37
C LEU A 62 0.50 -1.32 5.00
N PHE A 63 0.81 -2.49 4.43
CA PHE A 63 0.15 -3.02 3.24
C PHE A 63 -0.66 -4.24 3.63
N VAL A 64 -1.94 -4.27 3.31
CA VAL A 64 -2.83 -5.39 3.60
C VAL A 64 -3.35 -5.98 2.29
N LEU A 65 -2.96 -7.23 2.02
CA LEU A 65 -3.46 -8.02 0.90
C LEU A 65 -4.82 -8.60 1.28
N ILE A 66 -5.83 -8.31 0.49
CA ILE A 66 -7.17 -8.86 0.62
C ILE A 66 -7.31 -10.00 -0.39
N LEU A 67 -7.52 -11.20 0.13
CA LEU A 67 -7.64 -12.43 -0.62
C LEU A 67 -9.11 -12.88 -0.66
N PRO A 68 -9.53 -13.64 -1.68
CA PRO A 68 -10.79 -14.38 -1.63
C PRO A 68 -10.82 -15.33 -0.42
N GLU A 69 -12.03 -15.62 0.08
CA GLU A 69 -12.21 -16.55 1.19
C GLU A 69 -11.78 -17.98 0.80
N ASP A 70 -12.15 -18.42 -0.40
CA ASP A 70 -11.73 -19.72 -0.95
C ASP A 70 -10.31 -19.61 -1.52
N ILE A 71 -9.43 -20.49 -1.01
CA ILE A 71 -8.04 -20.59 -1.47
C ILE A 71 -7.92 -20.94 -2.97
N HIS A 72 -8.90 -21.67 -3.51
CA HIS A 72 -8.93 -22.05 -4.93
C HIS A 72 -9.18 -20.85 -5.86
N ASP A 73 -9.71 -19.75 -5.31
CA ASP A 73 -9.93 -18.50 -6.02
C ASP A 73 -8.73 -17.55 -5.97
N TRP A 74 -7.69 -17.83 -5.18
CA TRP A 74 -6.53 -16.93 -5.05
C TRP A 74 -5.78 -16.77 -6.36
N VAL A 75 -5.54 -17.89 -7.04
CA VAL A 75 -4.86 -17.91 -8.33
C VAL A 75 -5.56 -18.93 -9.22
N VAL A 76 -6.03 -18.46 -10.37
CA VAL A 76 -6.61 -19.32 -11.40
C VAL A 76 -5.69 -19.35 -12.60
N VAL A 77 -5.25 -20.52 -12.99
CA VAL A 77 -4.34 -20.72 -14.14
C VAL A 77 -5.09 -21.51 -15.21
N ASN A 78 -5.08 -21.01 -16.42
CA ASN A 78 -5.54 -21.71 -17.61
C ASN A 78 -4.48 -21.62 -18.72
N GLU A 79 -4.78 -22.16 -19.92
CA GLU A 79 -3.81 -22.20 -21.03
C GLU A 79 -3.34 -20.83 -21.53
N ASN A 80 -4.13 -19.77 -21.30
CA ASN A 80 -3.90 -18.46 -21.89
C ASN A 80 -3.58 -17.38 -20.85
N GLU A 81 -3.92 -17.59 -19.57
CA GLU A 81 -3.83 -16.53 -18.55
C GLU A 81 -3.61 -17.09 -17.15
N LEU A 82 -3.02 -16.25 -16.31
CA LEU A 82 -2.95 -16.40 -14.86
C LEU A 82 -3.75 -15.25 -14.25
N ILE A 83 -4.82 -15.55 -13.54
CA ILE A 83 -5.68 -14.57 -12.88
C ILE A 83 -5.41 -14.63 -11.39
N GLU A 84 -4.98 -13.52 -10.82
CA GLU A 84 -4.90 -13.30 -9.39
C GLU A 84 -6.11 -12.48 -8.94
N ARG A 85 -6.93 -13.05 -8.05
CA ARG A 85 -8.16 -12.39 -7.54
C ARG A 85 -7.91 -11.78 -6.17
N SER A 86 -6.91 -10.93 -6.10
CA SER A 86 -6.57 -10.21 -4.89
C SER A 86 -6.36 -8.73 -5.16
N PHE A 87 -6.40 -7.93 -4.12
CA PHE A 87 -5.94 -6.55 -4.20
C PHE A 87 -5.32 -6.15 -2.87
N MET A 88 -4.44 -5.16 -2.93
CA MET A 88 -3.73 -4.67 -1.76
C MET A 88 -4.14 -3.23 -1.47
N VAL A 89 -4.36 -2.93 -0.19
CA VAL A 89 -4.57 -1.58 0.31
C VAL A 89 -3.42 -1.18 1.23
N TRP A 90 -3.21 0.12 1.36
CA TRP A 90 -2.14 0.65 2.22
C TRP A 90 -2.66 1.71 3.18
N CYS A 91 -1.94 1.88 4.28
CA CYS A 91 -2.11 3.03 5.15
C CYS A 91 -0.82 3.40 5.88
N LYS A 92 -0.77 4.64 6.31
CA LYS A 92 0.08 5.11 7.39
C LYS A 92 -0.71 4.90 8.68
N VAL A 93 -0.21 4.05 9.56
CA VAL A 93 -1.04 3.50 10.66
C VAL A 93 -1.59 4.57 11.61
N GLU A 94 -0.83 5.65 11.84
CA GLU A 94 -1.26 6.77 12.68
C GLU A 94 -2.44 7.56 12.08
N ASP A 95 -2.57 7.59 10.75
CA ASP A 95 -3.65 8.31 10.06
C ASP A 95 -4.95 7.51 10.01
N CYS A 96 -4.86 6.18 10.20
CA CYS A 96 -5.97 5.24 10.13
C CYS A 96 -6.41 4.70 11.51
N CYS A 97 -5.76 5.11 12.60
CA CYS A 97 -6.09 4.65 13.95
C CYS A 97 -7.46 5.19 14.37
N THR A 98 -8.37 4.27 14.73
CA THR A 98 -9.68 4.60 15.27
C THR A 98 -9.75 4.45 16.79
N SER A 99 -9.03 3.48 17.33
CA SER A 99 -8.92 3.26 18.77
C SER A 99 -7.65 2.52 19.13
N GLU A 100 -7.04 2.86 20.25
CA GLU A 100 -5.90 2.15 20.84
C GLU A 100 -6.34 1.50 22.15
N GLY A 101 -6.33 0.16 22.16
CA GLY A 101 -6.56 -0.63 23.37
C GLY A 101 -5.26 -1.09 24.00
N GLU A 102 -5.33 -1.86 25.08
CA GLU A 102 -4.14 -2.37 25.77
C GLU A 102 -3.30 -3.34 24.94
N LYS A 103 -3.96 -4.18 24.12
CA LYS A 103 -3.31 -5.25 23.35
C LYS A 103 -3.32 -5.00 21.85
N ASN A 104 -4.38 -4.40 21.35
CA ASN A 104 -4.61 -4.18 19.91
C ASN A 104 -5.01 -2.74 19.63
N VAL A 105 -4.68 -2.32 18.42
CA VAL A 105 -5.12 -1.05 17.83
C VAL A 105 -6.02 -1.40 16.65
N SER A 106 -7.17 -0.76 16.57
CA SER A 106 -8.09 -0.88 15.44
C SER A 106 -7.79 0.23 14.43
N LEU A 107 -7.63 -0.17 13.17
CA LEU A 107 -7.37 0.72 12.05
C LEU A 107 -8.56 0.68 11.09
N SER A 108 -8.94 1.84 10.56
CA SER A 108 -9.91 1.98 9.47
C SER A 108 -9.16 2.39 8.21
N ILE A 109 -8.93 1.46 7.31
CA ILE A 109 -8.10 1.65 6.11
C ILE A 109 -9.02 1.87 4.91
N PRO A 110 -8.96 3.02 4.23
CA PRO A 110 -9.77 3.27 3.06
C PRO A 110 -9.52 2.26 1.95
N LEU A 111 -10.58 1.64 1.42
CA LEU A 111 -10.48 0.72 0.28
C LEU A 111 -10.07 1.43 -1.02
N SER A 112 -10.18 2.75 -1.07
CA SER A 112 -9.66 3.58 -2.15
C SER A 112 -8.12 3.65 -2.17
N ASN A 113 -7.46 3.36 -1.05
CA ASN A 113 -6.00 3.33 -0.94
C ASN A 113 -5.43 2.03 -1.55
N ARG A 114 -5.80 1.73 -2.80
CA ARG A 114 -5.28 0.56 -3.50
C ARG A 114 -3.83 0.75 -3.92
N ILE A 115 -3.04 -0.32 -3.80
CA ILE A 115 -1.70 -0.38 -4.39
C ILE A 115 -1.84 -0.68 -5.87
N THR A 116 -1.43 0.28 -6.68
CA THR A 116 -1.20 0.17 -8.12
C THR A 116 0.21 0.68 -8.42
N ILE A 117 0.70 0.50 -9.63
CA ILE A 117 2.00 1.04 -10.04
C ILE A 117 2.02 2.57 -9.85
N GLU A 118 0.93 3.24 -10.22
CA GLU A 118 0.79 4.69 -10.13
C GLU A 118 0.76 5.16 -8.67
N SER A 119 -0.04 4.50 -7.81
CA SER A 119 -0.14 4.87 -6.40
C SER A 119 1.18 4.63 -5.67
N LEU A 120 1.86 3.51 -5.96
CA LEU A 120 3.16 3.19 -5.38
C LEU A 120 4.24 4.20 -5.80
N HIS A 121 4.26 4.58 -7.07
CA HIS A 121 5.16 5.62 -7.58
C HIS A 121 4.87 6.97 -6.91
N GLY A 122 3.59 7.33 -6.78
CA GLY A 122 3.17 8.54 -6.06
C GLY A 122 3.61 8.55 -4.60
N LEU A 123 3.46 7.43 -3.90
CA LEU A 123 3.92 7.26 -2.51
C LEU A 123 5.42 7.50 -2.36
N LEU A 124 6.23 7.02 -3.30
CA LEU A 124 7.68 7.24 -3.31
C LEU A 124 8.02 8.69 -3.60
N LEU A 125 7.40 9.31 -4.61
CA LEU A 125 7.69 10.70 -4.99
C LEU A 125 7.28 11.71 -3.91
N ASN A 126 6.22 11.46 -3.16
CA ASN A 126 5.78 12.36 -2.10
C ASN A 126 6.80 12.51 -0.95
N GLN A 127 7.81 11.64 -0.88
CA GLN A 127 8.93 11.82 0.05
C GLN A 127 9.83 13.02 -0.30
N LEU A 128 9.77 13.51 -1.54
CA LEU A 128 10.54 14.70 -1.97
C LEU A 128 9.99 15.99 -1.38
N GLU A 129 8.70 16.02 -1.00
CA GLU A 129 8.07 17.12 -0.31
C GLU A 129 8.32 17.00 1.19
N VAL A 130 9.53 17.36 1.62
CA VAL A 130 10.02 17.26 3.00
C VAL A 130 9.02 17.87 3.98
N GLY A 131 8.41 17.03 4.80
CA GLY A 131 7.68 17.42 6.00
C GLY A 131 6.17 17.57 5.88
N ARG A 132 5.55 17.29 4.76
CA ARG A 132 4.10 17.30 4.63
C ARG A 132 3.58 16.05 3.94
N TRP A 133 3.21 15.06 4.76
CA TRP A 133 2.25 14.06 4.33
C TRP A 133 0.85 14.64 4.57
N PRO A 134 0.21 15.15 3.56
CA PRO A 134 -1.18 14.84 3.32
C PRO A 134 -1.35 14.38 1.89
N ILE A 135 -1.47 13.08 1.68
CA ILE A 135 -2.08 12.58 0.45
C ILE A 135 -3.58 12.86 0.58
N LYS A 136 -3.96 14.10 0.49
CA LYS A 136 -5.38 14.47 0.37
C LYS A 136 -5.82 14.64 -1.08
N ASP A 137 -4.87 14.81 -2.01
CA ASP A 137 -5.19 15.05 -3.41
C ASP A 137 -4.04 14.60 -4.31
N ILE A 138 -3.88 13.27 -4.53
CA ILE A 138 -3.21 12.84 -5.75
C ILE A 138 -4.28 12.90 -6.85
N PRO A 139 -4.25 13.89 -7.76
CA PRO A 139 -5.12 13.84 -8.91
C PRO A 139 -4.72 12.59 -9.69
N MET A 140 -5.62 11.62 -9.78
CA MET A 140 -5.52 10.51 -10.71
C MET A 140 -5.47 11.15 -12.11
N ARG A 141 -4.27 11.44 -12.60
CA ARG A 141 -4.13 11.79 -14.02
C ARG A 141 -4.51 10.55 -14.81
N PRO A 142 -5.52 10.64 -15.69
CA PRO A 142 -5.82 9.52 -16.56
C PRO A 142 -4.54 9.23 -17.36
N LEU A 143 -4.15 7.95 -17.37
CA LEU A 143 -3.08 7.45 -18.23
C LEU A 143 -3.42 7.82 -19.68
N ASN A 144 -2.91 8.93 -20.14
CA ASN A 144 -2.84 9.22 -21.56
C ASN A 144 -2.02 8.08 -22.16
N ARG A 145 -2.67 7.33 -23.04
CA ARG A 145 -2.19 6.23 -23.84
C ARG A 145 -0.69 6.36 -24.11
N LEU A 146 0.13 5.69 -23.31
CA LEU A 146 1.52 5.48 -23.64
C LEU A 146 1.54 4.72 -24.96
N ASN A 147 2.10 5.38 -25.95
CA ASN A 147 2.31 4.91 -27.31
C ASN A 147 2.77 3.44 -27.33
N ARG A 148 1.89 2.53 -27.74
CA ARG A 148 2.17 1.12 -28.03
C ARG A 148 3.13 0.90 -29.22
N LYS A 149 3.86 1.93 -29.65
CA LYS A 149 4.70 1.89 -30.87
C LYS A 149 6.20 1.75 -30.64
N ARG A 150 6.68 1.35 -29.44
CA ARG A 150 8.12 1.15 -29.20
C ARG A 150 8.49 -0.09 -28.36
N LEU A 151 7.84 -1.21 -28.63
CA LEU A 151 8.44 -2.50 -28.29
C LEU A 151 8.30 -3.39 -29.52
N GLY A 152 9.25 -3.21 -30.44
CA GLY A 152 9.48 -4.16 -31.50
C GLY A 152 10.07 -5.43 -30.88
N TYR A 153 9.33 -6.48 -30.86
CA TYR A 153 9.87 -7.84 -30.74
C TYR A 153 10.11 -8.35 -32.15
N ILE A 154 11.37 -8.63 -32.45
CA ILE A 154 11.78 -9.57 -33.50
C ILE A 154 11.62 -10.97 -32.93
#